data_70d047925513ebd29ecf5f863d9222a9
#
_entry.id   70d047925513ebd29ecf5f863d9222a9
#
_cell.length_a   1.000
_cell.length_b   1.000
_cell.length_c   1.000
_cell.angle_alpha   90.00
_cell.angle_beta   90.00
_cell.angle_gamma   90.00
#
_symmetry.space_group_name_H-M   'P 1'
#
loop_
_entity.id
_entity.type
_entity.pdbx_description
1 polymer ?
#
loop_
_entity_poly.entity_id
_entity_poly.type
_entity_poly.pdbx_seq_one_letter_code
_entity_poly.pdbx_strand_id
1 'polypeptide(L)'
;RGKTQDSYNAGYFIFNGDGEMTGIPYLHDYGRGSGPIGLTNTNSVGVVRDAIGEWQFKKFGSGNPIDFSFGLPTVAETWDGFLNDINGYHVKKGDVFEAIDGAVSGSLAEGNVGGGTGMMCYYFKGGTGTSSRTVEVGGKKYTVGVLVQANFGILRDLVIAGVPVGKEITDLEPVEKPQQDGSIIVVVGTDAPLSPSQLNLVAKRATLGI
;
A
#
# COMPACT_ATOMS: atom_id res chain seq x y z
N ARG A 1 20.18 -22.75 13.14
CA ARG A 1 19.66 -21.38 13.32
C ARG A 1 18.76 -21.11 12.13
N GLY A 2 17.45 -20.85 12.36
CA GLY A 2 16.54 -20.41 11.33
C GLY A 2 17.04 -19.10 10.69
N LYS A 3 16.69 -18.87 9.42
CA LYS A 3 16.96 -17.58 8.78
C LYS A 3 16.20 -16.51 9.55
N THR A 4 16.89 -15.52 10.09
CA THR A 4 16.24 -14.36 10.70
C THR A 4 15.64 -13.49 9.59
N GLN A 5 14.41 -13.07 9.79
CA GLN A 5 13.82 -12.07 8.91
C GLN A 5 14.46 -10.71 9.22
N ASP A 6 14.93 -10.03 8.16
CA ASP A 6 15.47 -8.68 8.31
C ASP A 6 14.36 -7.71 8.72
N SER A 7 14.63 -6.87 9.70
CA SER A 7 13.75 -5.79 10.08
C SER A 7 14.28 -4.46 9.55
N TYR A 8 13.39 -3.58 9.19
CA TYR A 8 13.70 -2.24 8.68
C TYR A 8 13.07 -1.14 9.56
N ASN A 9 13.65 0.04 9.54
CA ASN A 9 13.00 1.20 10.13
C ASN A 9 11.73 1.49 9.37
N ALA A 10 10.67 1.79 10.09
CA ALA A 10 9.37 2.09 9.50
C ALA A 10 8.71 3.28 10.20
N GLY A 11 7.87 3.97 9.46
CA GLY A 11 7.02 5.03 9.96
C GLY A 11 5.68 4.99 9.24
N TYR A 12 4.70 5.69 9.77
CA TYR A 12 3.36 5.76 9.17
C TYR A 12 2.74 7.12 9.41
N PHE A 13 1.73 7.42 8.64
CA PHE A 13 0.86 8.56 8.84
C PHE A 13 -0.57 8.18 8.44
N ILE A 14 -1.52 8.43 9.34
CA ILE A 14 -2.95 8.24 9.07
C ILE A 14 -3.49 9.58 8.56
N PHE A 15 -3.91 9.61 7.29
CA PHE A 15 -4.50 10.80 6.68
C PHE A 15 -5.93 11.01 7.18
N ASN A 16 -6.71 9.94 7.21
CA ASN A 16 -7.95 9.83 7.95
C ASN A 16 -8.09 8.41 8.50
N GLY A 17 -9.03 8.16 9.37
CA GLY A 17 -9.26 6.85 9.99
C GLY A 17 -10.29 5.98 9.26
N ASP A 18 -10.66 6.36 8.03
CA ASP A 18 -11.65 5.64 7.22
C ASP A 18 -10.98 4.59 6.33
N GLY A 19 -10.53 3.52 6.93
CA GLY A 19 -9.85 2.41 6.29
C GLY A 19 -9.05 1.60 7.29
N GLU A 20 -8.70 0.37 6.92
CA GLU A 20 -7.97 -0.54 7.79
C GLU A 20 -6.50 -0.67 7.37
N MET A 21 -5.62 -0.59 8.37
CA MET A 21 -4.21 -0.92 8.24
C MET A 21 -3.76 -1.72 9.45
N THR A 22 -3.33 -2.95 9.23
CA THR A 22 -2.84 -3.83 10.31
C THR A 22 -1.41 -3.50 10.71
N GLY A 23 -0.98 -3.93 11.90
CA GLY A 23 0.39 -3.76 12.38
C GLY A 23 0.72 -2.37 12.94
N ILE A 24 -0.21 -1.42 12.91
CA ILE A 24 0.01 -0.04 13.36
C ILE A 24 0.49 0.07 14.81
N PRO A 25 -0.06 -0.64 15.80
CA PRO A 25 0.43 -0.53 17.18
C PRO A 25 1.93 -0.87 17.30
N TYR A 26 2.37 -1.89 16.58
CA TYR A 26 3.80 -2.27 16.57
C TYR A 26 4.67 -1.22 15.87
N LEU A 27 4.22 -0.71 14.73
CA LEU A 27 4.91 0.39 14.05
C LEU A 27 4.98 1.64 14.93
N HIS A 28 3.93 1.93 15.68
CA HIS A 28 3.87 3.07 16.59
C HIS A 28 4.93 2.98 17.71
N ASP A 29 4.96 1.84 18.39
CA ASP A 29 5.78 1.69 19.59
C ASP A 29 7.26 1.43 19.26
N TYR A 30 7.54 0.66 18.22
CA TYR A 30 8.89 0.21 17.90
C TYR A 30 9.52 0.92 16.69
N GLY A 31 8.73 1.56 15.85
CA GLY A 31 9.23 2.18 14.61
C GLY A 31 9.90 1.17 13.68
N ARG A 32 9.47 -0.08 13.70
CA ARG A 32 10.06 -1.18 12.96
C ARG A 32 9.02 -1.96 12.19
N GLY A 33 9.37 -2.36 10.97
CA GLY A 33 8.62 -3.30 10.17
C GLY A 33 9.44 -4.54 9.84
N SER A 34 8.77 -5.60 9.45
CA SER A 34 9.41 -6.83 8.98
C SER A 34 8.53 -7.54 7.97
N GLY A 35 9.15 -8.11 6.92
CA GLY A 35 8.44 -8.82 5.86
C GLY A 35 7.72 -7.92 4.85
N PRO A 36 6.88 -8.52 4.01
CA PRO A 36 6.15 -7.82 2.98
C PRO A 36 5.04 -6.93 3.56
N ILE A 37 4.74 -5.85 2.84
CA ILE A 37 3.56 -5.02 3.07
C ILE A 37 2.49 -5.49 2.08
N GLY A 38 1.31 -5.89 2.58
CA GLY A 38 0.18 -6.30 1.76
C GLY A 38 -0.70 -5.11 1.37
N LEU A 39 -1.08 -5.04 0.08
CA LEU A 39 -2.09 -4.10 -0.41
C LEU A 39 -3.23 -4.92 -1.04
N THR A 40 -4.45 -4.64 -0.64
CA THR A 40 -5.61 -5.45 -1.06
C THR A 40 -6.89 -4.61 -1.07
N ASN A 41 -8.05 -5.25 -1.27
CA ASN A 41 -9.34 -4.62 -1.04
C ASN A 41 -9.80 -4.80 0.42
N THR A 42 -10.80 -4.03 0.83
CA THR A 42 -11.28 -3.94 2.21
C THR A 42 -11.60 -5.30 2.82
N ASN A 43 -12.40 -6.12 2.14
CA ASN A 43 -12.85 -7.41 2.70
C ASN A 43 -11.75 -8.48 2.75
N SER A 44 -10.59 -8.24 2.11
CA SER A 44 -9.51 -9.22 2.04
C SER A 44 -8.36 -8.95 3.02
N VAL A 45 -8.41 -7.89 3.82
CA VAL A 45 -7.36 -7.56 4.81
C VAL A 45 -7.05 -8.75 5.72
N GLY A 46 -8.09 -9.40 6.24
CA GLY A 46 -7.93 -10.54 7.16
C GLY A 46 -7.17 -11.70 6.54
N VAL A 47 -7.57 -12.17 5.35
CA VAL A 47 -6.94 -13.31 4.67
C VAL A 47 -5.51 -12.96 4.24
N VAL A 48 -5.26 -11.75 3.77
CA VAL A 48 -3.91 -11.31 3.36
C VAL A 48 -2.99 -11.23 4.58
N ARG A 49 -3.46 -10.63 5.67
CA ARG A 49 -2.70 -10.57 6.93
C ARG A 49 -2.35 -11.96 7.46
N ASP A 50 -3.32 -12.87 7.51
CA ASP A 50 -3.13 -14.22 7.99
C ASP A 50 -2.14 -15.00 7.10
N ALA A 51 -2.30 -14.89 5.77
CA ALA A 51 -1.42 -15.55 4.81
C ALA A 51 0.02 -15.04 4.89
N ILE A 52 0.26 -13.73 5.03
CA ILE A 52 1.61 -13.19 5.21
C ILE A 52 2.24 -13.77 6.48
N GLY A 53 1.49 -13.79 7.59
CA GLY A 53 1.98 -14.36 8.85
C GLY A 53 2.34 -15.85 8.71
N GLU A 54 1.51 -16.63 8.06
CA GLU A 54 1.78 -18.05 7.79
C GLU A 54 2.99 -18.25 6.88
N TRP A 55 3.12 -17.46 5.81
CA TRP A 55 4.27 -17.49 4.91
C TRP A 55 5.58 -17.16 5.65
N GLN A 56 5.57 -16.12 6.50
CA GLN A 56 6.71 -15.75 7.32
C GLN A 56 7.12 -16.90 8.27
N PHE A 57 6.14 -17.50 8.94
CA PHE A 57 6.40 -18.64 9.82
C PHE A 57 6.98 -19.84 9.07
N LYS A 58 6.43 -20.20 7.92
CA LYS A 58 6.95 -21.28 7.06
C LYS A 58 8.38 -21.03 6.59
N LYS A 59 8.71 -19.79 6.30
CA LYS A 59 10.02 -19.42 5.72
C LYS A 59 11.10 -19.21 6.76
N PHE A 60 10.76 -18.67 7.91
CA PHE A 60 11.71 -18.21 8.93
C PHE A 60 11.56 -18.92 10.27
N GLY A 61 10.46 -19.62 10.51
CA GLY A 61 10.22 -20.38 11.73
C GLY A 61 11.26 -21.48 11.92
N SER A 62 11.52 -21.83 13.18
CA SER A 62 12.52 -22.84 13.56
C SER A 62 12.07 -24.28 13.29
N GLY A 63 10.79 -24.48 12.99
CA GLY A 63 10.16 -25.81 12.92
C GLY A 63 9.95 -26.47 14.29
N ASN A 64 10.28 -25.79 15.38
CA ASN A 64 10.04 -26.27 16.72
C ASN A 64 8.56 -26.02 17.10
N PRO A 65 7.84 -27.00 17.69
CA PRO A 65 6.48 -26.79 18.19
C PRO A 65 6.34 -25.65 19.21
N ILE A 66 7.42 -25.29 19.90
CA ILE A 66 7.49 -24.17 20.84
C ILE A 66 8.27 -23.02 20.15
N ASP A 67 7.84 -22.61 18.98
CA ASP A 67 8.41 -21.46 18.30
C ASP A 67 7.65 -20.20 18.73
N PHE A 68 8.31 -19.32 19.45
CA PHE A 68 7.76 -18.03 19.88
C PHE A 68 7.88 -16.95 18.81
N SER A 69 8.30 -17.30 17.59
CA SER A 69 8.32 -16.35 16.49
C SER A 69 6.88 -15.92 16.18
N PHE A 70 6.71 -14.61 16.05
CA PHE A 70 5.43 -14.03 15.66
C PHE A 70 5.65 -12.94 14.60
N GLY A 71 4.65 -12.72 13.80
CA GLY A 71 4.64 -11.63 12.83
C GLY A 71 3.42 -10.75 13.06
N LEU A 72 3.63 -9.45 12.91
CA LEU A 72 2.57 -8.45 12.87
C LEU A 72 2.58 -7.80 11.48
N PRO A 73 2.14 -8.52 10.43
CA PRO A 73 2.18 -8.02 9.07
C PRO A 73 1.41 -6.71 8.91
N THR A 74 1.97 -5.82 8.10
CA THR A 74 1.29 -4.61 7.69
C THR A 74 0.50 -4.92 6.42
N VAL A 75 -0.81 -4.77 6.49
CA VAL A 75 -1.72 -4.90 5.36
C VAL A 75 -2.63 -3.69 5.35
N ALA A 76 -2.74 -3.04 4.21
CA ALA A 76 -3.59 -1.88 4.01
C ALA A 76 -4.55 -2.12 2.83
N GLU A 77 -5.64 -1.38 2.77
CA GLU A 77 -6.72 -1.64 1.83
C GLU A 77 -7.27 -0.36 1.20
N THR A 78 -7.93 -0.55 0.05
CA THR A 78 -8.83 0.42 -0.56
C THR A 78 -10.10 -0.29 -1.01
N TRP A 79 -11.25 0.38 -0.92
CA TRP A 79 -12.54 -0.19 -1.23
C TRP A 79 -12.75 -0.28 -2.75
N ASP A 80 -13.09 -1.47 -3.27
CA ASP A 80 -13.24 -1.72 -4.70
C ASP A 80 -14.64 -2.20 -5.12
N GLY A 81 -15.61 -2.11 -4.22
CA GLY A 81 -16.95 -2.67 -4.43
C GLY A 81 -17.77 -2.03 -5.55
N PHE A 82 -17.27 -1.00 -6.23
CA PHE A 82 -17.92 -0.42 -7.41
C PHE A 82 -17.61 -1.21 -8.68
N LEU A 83 -16.37 -1.66 -8.84
CA LEU A 83 -15.89 -2.36 -10.04
C LEU A 83 -15.61 -3.86 -9.80
N ASN A 84 -15.72 -4.31 -8.57
CA ASN A 84 -15.44 -5.68 -8.18
C ASN A 84 -16.55 -6.22 -7.25
N ASP A 85 -16.78 -7.52 -7.29
CA ASP A 85 -17.60 -8.23 -6.31
C ASP A 85 -16.83 -8.39 -4.99
N ILE A 86 -16.75 -7.29 -4.24
CA ILE A 86 -16.01 -7.22 -2.97
C ILE A 86 -16.54 -8.22 -1.93
N ASN A 87 -17.86 -8.54 -1.97
CA ASN A 87 -18.51 -9.44 -1.05
C ASN A 87 -18.33 -10.92 -1.43
N GLY A 88 -17.75 -11.22 -2.58
CA GLY A 88 -17.40 -12.58 -3.00
C GLY A 88 -16.18 -13.16 -2.28
N TYR A 89 -15.40 -12.34 -1.55
CA TYR A 89 -14.21 -12.77 -0.82
C TYR A 89 -13.27 -13.59 -1.69
N HIS A 90 -12.96 -13.07 -2.88
CA HIS A 90 -12.26 -13.82 -3.92
C HIS A 90 -10.77 -14.04 -3.63
N VAL A 91 -10.12 -13.15 -2.88
CA VAL A 91 -8.70 -13.30 -2.51
C VAL A 91 -8.53 -14.48 -1.56
N LYS A 92 -7.60 -15.38 -1.89
CA LYS A 92 -7.30 -16.58 -1.11
C LYS A 92 -5.83 -16.57 -0.68
N LYS A 93 -5.49 -17.41 0.31
CA LYS A 93 -4.12 -17.60 0.79
C LYS A 93 -3.11 -17.91 -0.33
N GLY A 94 -3.53 -18.71 -1.32
CA GLY A 94 -2.71 -19.08 -2.47
C GLY A 94 -2.24 -17.86 -3.26
N ASP A 95 -3.15 -16.92 -3.52
CA ASP A 95 -2.85 -15.69 -4.26
C ASP A 95 -1.79 -14.84 -3.53
N VAL A 96 -1.87 -14.81 -2.19
CA VAL A 96 -0.88 -14.08 -1.37
C VAL A 96 0.48 -14.74 -1.43
N PHE A 97 0.56 -16.06 -1.37
CA PHE A 97 1.81 -16.79 -1.49
C PHE A 97 2.44 -16.61 -2.86
N GLU A 98 1.64 -16.73 -3.93
CA GLU A 98 2.09 -16.45 -5.29
C GLU A 98 2.64 -15.02 -5.44
N ALA A 99 1.92 -14.02 -4.91
CA ALA A 99 2.35 -12.63 -4.97
C ALA A 99 3.69 -12.41 -4.23
N ILE A 100 3.89 -13.02 -3.07
CA ILE A 100 5.13 -12.88 -2.32
C ILE A 100 6.28 -13.62 -3.01
N ASP A 101 6.06 -14.86 -3.42
CA ASP A 101 7.11 -15.71 -4.02
C ASP A 101 7.47 -15.25 -5.44
N GLY A 102 6.52 -14.63 -6.15
CA GLY A 102 6.72 -14.03 -7.46
C GLY A 102 7.20 -12.57 -7.44
N ALA A 103 7.40 -11.98 -6.25
CA ALA A 103 7.81 -10.58 -6.14
C ALA A 103 9.22 -10.35 -6.73
N VAL A 104 9.34 -9.36 -7.57
CA VAL A 104 10.58 -8.96 -8.25
C VAL A 104 10.91 -7.51 -7.98
N SER A 105 12.19 -7.16 -8.10
CA SER A 105 12.65 -5.78 -8.06
C SER A 105 12.72 -5.19 -9.47
N GLY A 106 12.72 -3.87 -9.57
CA GLY A 106 12.76 -3.14 -10.84
C GLY A 106 11.45 -2.43 -11.17
N SER A 107 11.14 -2.30 -12.46
CA SER A 107 9.88 -1.68 -12.88
C SER A 107 8.70 -2.54 -12.49
N LEU A 108 7.70 -1.92 -11.88
CA LEU A 108 6.45 -2.58 -11.48
C LEU A 108 5.40 -2.39 -12.57
N ALA A 109 4.50 -3.36 -12.69
CA ALA A 109 3.29 -3.19 -13.47
C ALA A 109 2.38 -2.15 -12.80
N GLU A 110 1.76 -1.29 -13.61
CA GLU A 110 0.88 -0.21 -13.14
C GLU A 110 -0.53 -0.35 -13.68
N GLY A 111 -1.47 0.40 -13.13
CA GLY A 111 -2.88 0.37 -13.51
C GLY A 111 -3.66 -0.76 -12.85
N ASN A 112 -4.29 -1.61 -13.66
CA ASN A 112 -5.21 -2.66 -13.21
C ASN A 112 -4.47 -3.92 -12.74
N VAL A 113 -3.62 -3.80 -11.74
CA VAL A 113 -2.80 -4.90 -11.22
C VAL A 113 -2.94 -5.03 -9.71
N GLY A 114 -2.95 -6.26 -9.21
CA GLY A 114 -3.06 -6.57 -7.80
C GLY A 114 -4.24 -5.85 -7.14
N GLY A 115 -4.02 -5.25 -6.00
CA GLY A 115 -5.01 -4.48 -5.27
C GLY A 115 -5.57 -3.27 -6.03
N GLY A 116 -4.90 -2.80 -7.09
CA GLY A 116 -5.38 -1.71 -7.95
C GLY A 116 -6.45 -2.12 -8.97
N THR A 117 -6.77 -3.41 -9.10
CA THR A 117 -7.64 -3.93 -10.17
C THR A 117 -9.05 -3.33 -10.16
N GLY A 118 -9.69 -3.19 -9.00
CA GLY A 118 -11.06 -2.68 -8.88
C GLY A 118 -11.15 -1.19 -8.49
N MET A 119 -10.06 -0.45 -8.51
CA MET A 119 -9.99 0.93 -8.00
C MET A 119 -10.46 1.97 -9.02
N MET A 120 -11.04 3.06 -8.52
CA MET A 120 -11.47 4.24 -9.28
C MET A 120 -10.76 5.47 -8.76
N CYS A 121 -10.34 6.36 -9.67
CA CYS A 121 -9.71 7.63 -9.30
C CYS A 121 -10.25 8.75 -10.17
N TYR A 122 -10.84 9.78 -9.56
CA TYR A 122 -11.51 10.90 -10.26
C TYR A 122 -12.56 10.44 -11.29
N TYR A 123 -13.30 9.37 -10.99
CA TYR A 123 -14.28 8.69 -11.85
C TYR A 123 -13.66 7.95 -13.04
N PHE A 124 -12.36 7.98 -13.21
CA PHE A 124 -11.65 7.11 -14.15
C PHE A 124 -11.26 5.79 -13.48
N LYS A 125 -10.81 4.84 -14.29
CA LYS A 125 -10.19 3.64 -13.76
C LYS A 125 -8.93 4.04 -12.97
N GLY A 126 -8.96 3.80 -11.68
CA GLY A 126 -7.82 3.96 -10.78
C GLY A 126 -6.84 2.78 -10.86
N GLY A 127 -6.04 2.62 -9.84
CA GLY A 127 -5.16 1.47 -9.74
C GLY A 127 -3.83 1.75 -9.07
N THR A 128 -2.85 0.95 -9.42
CA THR A 128 -1.48 1.04 -8.92
C THR A 128 -0.66 2.01 -9.78
N GLY A 129 0.05 2.92 -9.12
CA GLY A 129 1.02 3.81 -9.75
C GLY A 129 2.32 3.87 -8.97
N THR A 130 3.43 4.14 -9.68
CA THR A 130 4.75 4.24 -9.05
C THR A 130 5.54 5.43 -9.56
N SER A 131 6.44 5.93 -8.73
CA SER A 131 7.42 6.93 -9.12
C SER A 131 8.65 6.85 -8.24
N SER A 132 9.80 7.25 -8.76
CA SER A 132 11.02 7.32 -7.95
C SER A 132 11.88 8.53 -8.31
N ARG A 133 12.67 8.97 -7.36
CA ARG A 133 13.65 10.05 -7.53
C ARG A 133 14.92 9.73 -6.76
N THR A 134 16.03 10.15 -7.32
CA THR A 134 17.30 10.18 -6.59
C THR A 134 17.50 11.59 -6.02
N VAL A 135 17.81 11.65 -4.74
CA VAL A 135 18.15 12.90 -4.02
C VAL A 135 19.58 12.83 -3.52
N GLU A 136 20.27 13.95 -3.55
CA GLU A 136 21.65 14.05 -3.06
C GLU A 136 21.69 14.88 -1.77
N VAL A 137 22.24 14.31 -0.71
CA VAL A 137 22.39 14.96 0.58
C VAL A 137 23.79 14.71 1.11
N GLY A 138 24.55 15.78 1.35
CA GLY A 138 25.91 15.69 1.88
C GLY A 138 26.87 14.89 0.98
N GLY A 139 26.72 14.98 -0.33
CA GLY A 139 27.53 14.26 -1.33
C GLY A 139 27.17 12.78 -1.49
N LYS A 140 26.10 12.30 -0.83
CA LYS A 140 25.58 10.94 -0.97
C LYS A 140 24.24 10.96 -1.69
N LYS A 141 24.05 10.00 -2.60
CA LYS A 141 22.80 9.80 -3.33
C LYS A 141 21.95 8.77 -2.63
N TYR A 142 20.68 9.09 -2.51
CA TYR A 142 19.65 8.21 -1.96
C TYR A 142 18.48 8.15 -2.92
N THR A 143 17.80 7.01 -2.95
CA THR A 143 16.59 6.82 -3.74
C THR A 143 15.37 6.93 -2.84
N VAL A 144 14.35 7.62 -3.35
CA VAL A 144 13.00 7.59 -2.78
C VAL A 144 12.08 7.03 -3.83
N GLY A 145 11.47 5.88 -3.53
CA GLY A 145 10.46 5.22 -4.37
C GLY A 145 9.09 5.33 -3.71
N VAL A 146 8.06 5.54 -4.50
CA VAL A 146 6.67 5.62 -4.04
C VAL A 146 5.82 4.68 -4.87
N LEU A 147 4.97 3.91 -4.19
CA LEU A 147 3.89 3.13 -4.79
C LEU A 147 2.57 3.63 -4.22
N VAL A 148 1.59 3.83 -5.09
CA VAL A 148 0.25 4.30 -4.73
C VAL A 148 -0.78 3.28 -5.21
N GLN A 149 -1.74 2.95 -4.35
CA GLN A 149 -3.00 2.32 -4.74
C GLN A 149 -4.08 3.40 -4.61
N ALA A 150 -4.55 3.91 -5.76
CA ALA A 150 -5.39 5.11 -5.85
C ALA A 150 -6.86 4.74 -6.05
N ASN A 151 -7.73 5.18 -5.14
CA ASN A 151 -9.18 4.98 -5.17
C ASN A 151 -9.90 6.19 -4.56
N PHE A 152 -9.70 7.38 -5.11
CA PHE A 152 -10.22 8.63 -4.54
C PHE A 152 -10.56 9.68 -5.59
N GLY A 153 -11.21 10.74 -5.15
CA GLY A 153 -11.44 11.97 -5.92
C GLY A 153 -12.70 11.94 -6.79
N ILE A 154 -13.20 13.11 -7.08
CA ILE A 154 -14.31 13.34 -7.99
C ILE A 154 -13.83 14.05 -9.25
N LEU A 155 -14.41 13.77 -10.41
CA LEU A 155 -13.93 14.23 -11.70
C LEU A 155 -13.64 15.74 -11.76
N ARG A 156 -14.56 16.56 -11.27
CA ARG A 156 -14.43 18.04 -11.35
C ARG A 156 -13.21 18.60 -10.61
N ASP A 157 -12.66 17.85 -9.65
CA ASP A 157 -11.52 18.25 -8.83
C ASP A 157 -10.19 17.76 -9.41
N LEU A 158 -10.22 17.04 -10.54
CA LEU A 158 -9.02 16.56 -11.22
C LEU A 158 -8.19 17.72 -11.76
N VAL A 159 -6.97 17.84 -11.22
CA VAL A 159 -5.97 18.79 -11.68
C VAL A 159 -4.74 18.02 -12.17
N ILE A 160 -4.30 18.28 -13.40
CA ILE A 160 -3.10 17.68 -13.98
C ILE A 160 -2.11 18.79 -14.30
N ALA A 161 -0.92 18.76 -13.67
CA ALA A 161 0.12 19.77 -13.86
C ALA A 161 -0.38 21.23 -13.70
N GLY A 162 -1.28 21.46 -12.75
CA GLY A 162 -1.89 22.77 -12.49
C GLY A 162 -3.06 23.14 -13.40
N VAL A 163 -3.41 22.31 -14.39
CA VAL A 163 -4.57 22.51 -15.26
C VAL A 163 -5.79 21.83 -14.65
N PRO A 164 -6.93 22.51 -14.43
CA PRO A 164 -8.15 21.93 -13.85
C PRO A 164 -8.91 21.11 -14.89
N VAL A 165 -8.30 20.03 -15.37
CA VAL A 165 -8.79 19.17 -16.48
C VAL A 165 -10.21 18.65 -16.21
N GLY A 166 -10.52 18.34 -14.94
CA GLY A 166 -11.83 17.84 -14.58
C GLY A 166 -12.99 18.83 -14.79
N LYS A 167 -12.70 20.13 -14.89
CA LYS A 167 -13.70 21.16 -15.23
C LYS A 167 -13.89 21.31 -16.74
N GLU A 168 -12.91 20.90 -17.52
CA GLU A 168 -12.95 20.97 -18.99
C GLU A 168 -13.64 19.74 -19.60
N ILE A 169 -13.65 18.62 -18.87
CA ILE A 169 -14.32 17.38 -19.29
C ILE A 169 -15.80 17.48 -18.93
N THR A 170 -16.63 17.80 -19.94
CA THR A 170 -18.09 18.02 -19.77
C THR A 170 -18.95 16.93 -20.40
N ASP A 171 -18.35 16.01 -21.14
CA ASP A 171 -19.00 14.96 -21.91
C ASP A 171 -18.96 13.58 -21.25
N LEU A 172 -18.31 13.47 -20.07
CA LEU A 172 -18.29 12.26 -19.27
C LEU A 172 -19.23 12.41 -18.07
N GLU A 173 -20.41 11.82 -18.18
CA GLU A 173 -21.29 11.63 -17.03
C GLU A 173 -21.04 10.25 -16.43
N PRO A 174 -20.64 10.15 -15.16
CA PRO A 174 -20.52 8.85 -14.52
C PRO A 174 -21.91 8.20 -14.43
N VAL A 175 -22.00 6.92 -14.79
CA VAL A 175 -23.25 6.13 -14.80
C VAL A 175 -23.90 6.11 -13.42
N GLU A 176 -23.10 6.13 -12.38
CA GLU A 176 -23.52 6.34 -10.99
C GLU A 176 -22.49 7.25 -10.33
N LYS A 177 -22.97 8.16 -9.48
CA LYS A 177 -22.06 9.00 -8.69
C LYS A 177 -21.57 8.16 -7.51
N PRO A 178 -20.28 7.76 -7.48
CA PRO A 178 -19.73 7.11 -6.31
C PRO A 178 -19.93 8.02 -5.09
N GLN A 179 -20.08 7.42 -3.91
CA GLN A 179 -20.05 8.16 -2.67
C GLN A 179 -18.77 8.99 -2.59
N GLN A 180 -18.83 10.14 -1.92
CA GLN A 180 -17.72 11.10 -1.85
C GLN A 180 -16.49 10.58 -1.09
N ASP A 181 -16.60 9.42 -0.44
CA ASP A 181 -15.55 8.83 0.37
C ASP A 181 -14.58 8.07 -0.54
N GLY A 182 -13.34 8.46 -0.49
CA GLY A 182 -12.25 7.82 -1.23
C GLY A 182 -11.26 7.15 -0.29
N SER A 183 -10.44 6.26 -0.82
CA SER A 183 -9.35 5.60 -0.12
C SER A 183 -8.06 5.65 -0.93
N ILE A 184 -6.94 5.73 -0.25
CA ILE A 184 -5.63 5.72 -0.88
C ILE A 184 -4.61 5.10 0.06
N ILE A 185 -3.75 4.26 -0.50
CA ILE A 185 -2.55 3.78 0.20
C ILE A 185 -1.33 4.28 -0.53
N VAL A 186 -0.40 4.84 0.22
CA VAL A 186 0.90 5.27 -0.27
C VAL A 186 2.00 4.56 0.49
N VAL A 187 2.81 3.78 -0.20
CA VAL A 187 4.01 3.15 0.35
C VAL A 187 5.23 3.90 -0.14
N VAL A 188 6.03 4.42 0.79
CA VAL A 188 7.27 5.12 0.47
C VAL A 188 8.46 4.28 0.92
N GLY A 189 9.33 3.90 0.01
CA GLY A 189 10.58 3.20 0.26
C GLY A 189 11.78 4.11 0.04
N THR A 190 12.79 4.01 0.90
CA THR A 190 14.06 4.74 0.72
C THR A 190 15.23 3.98 1.32
N ASP A 191 16.39 4.13 0.73
CA ASP A 191 17.69 3.67 1.26
C ASP A 191 18.41 4.74 2.10
N ALA A 192 17.79 5.91 2.30
CA ALA A 192 18.30 6.92 3.20
C ALA A 192 18.23 6.43 4.67
N PRO A 193 19.27 6.67 5.50
CA PRO A 193 19.35 6.18 6.88
C PRO A 193 18.46 7.01 7.82
N LEU A 194 17.16 7.00 7.59
CA LEU A 194 16.18 7.75 8.36
C LEU A 194 15.77 7.02 9.63
N SER A 195 15.57 7.76 10.70
CA SER A 195 14.96 7.27 11.93
C SER A 195 13.44 7.05 11.74
N PRO A 196 12.79 6.26 12.60
CA PRO A 196 11.33 6.09 12.54
C PRO A 196 10.55 7.40 12.59
N SER A 197 10.97 8.36 13.43
CA SER A 197 10.32 9.67 13.51
C SER A 197 10.48 10.48 12.22
N GLN A 198 11.62 10.39 11.54
CA GLN A 198 11.82 11.00 10.23
C GLN A 198 10.97 10.32 9.15
N LEU A 199 10.83 8.99 9.22
CA LEU A 199 9.95 8.25 8.31
C LEU A 199 8.47 8.63 8.50
N ASN A 200 8.01 8.88 9.72
CA ASN A 200 6.68 9.44 9.97
C ASN A 200 6.49 10.80 9.26
N LEU A 201 7.51 11.65 9.29
CA LEU A 201 7.47 12.94 8.59
C LEU A 201 7.46 12.76 7.06
N VAL A 202 8.20 11.79 6.53
CA VAL A 202 8.17 11.45 5.10
C VAL A 202 6.79 10.92 4.71
N ALA A 203 6.22 9.98 5.47
CA ALA A 203 4.87 9.46 5.23
C ALA A 203 3.83 10.59 5.22
N LYS A 204 3.91 11.53 6.17
CA LYS A 204 3.03 12.71 6.22
C LYS A 204 3.15 13.59 4.98
N ARG A 205 4.32 13.69 4.34
CA ARG A 205 4.51 14.51 3.12
C ARG A 205 3.76 13.96 1.91
N ALA A 206 3.45 12.66 1.88
CA ALA A 206 2.68 12.07 0.79
C ALA A 206 1.33 12.76 0.60
N THR A 207 0.72 13.28 1.68
CA THR A 207 -0.57 14.00 1.62
C THR A 207 -0.53 15.30 0.82
N LEU A 208 0.65 15.86 0.56
CA LEU A 208 0.79 17.06 -0.28
C LEU A 208 0.68 16.76 -1.78
N GLY A 209 0.69 15.49 -2.17
CA GLY A 209 0.56 15.04 -3.55
C GLY A 209 -0.82 14.48 -3.90
N ILE A 210 -1.73 14.49 -2.95
CA ILE A 210 -3.14 14.05 -3.10
C ILE A 210 -4.05 15.29 -3.34
#